data_88e6c1230476a9b76d89e18b0d965574
#
_entry.id   88e6c1230476a9b76d89e18b0d965574
#
_cell.length_a   1.000
_cell.length_b   1.000
_cell.length_c   1.000
_cell.angle_alpha   90.00
_cell.angle_beta   90.00
_cell.angle_gamma   90.00
#
_symmetry.space_group_name_H-M   'P 1'
#
loop_
_entity.id
_entity.type
_entity.pdbx_description
1 polymer ?
#
loop_
_entity_poly.entity_id
_entity_poly.type
_entity_poly.pdbx_seq_one_letter_code
_entity_poly.pdbx_strand_id
1 'polypeptide(L)'
;MFKFRSHNEQNTEQIVDKHALIFGLISVFLCGIGFSIIAPVVPFLVQPYISNPGEQAIVVTLLTSVYAFCVFFAAPVLGALSDKYGRRPLLLVCLLGSAIGYLVFGIGGALWVLFAGRIIEGITGGSISTIFAYFADIIPPEQRTKYFGWVSAVVGVGTVIGPTLGGLLAKFGYSVPMYFGAVITLLNVVYGFFFMPESLDKKHRLKEITFVRLNPFTQLANLLSMKNLNRLLVSAFLLWIPNGSLQAVFSQFTMDTFGWKPALIGLMFSIMGFQDIISQGFIMPKLLIKLNDKQIAILGMVSEIIGYSLIALSTLFSFYPLFIAGMFIFGFGDSIFGPSFNGMLSKSVDSSEQGRIQGGSQSIQALARMIGPIIGGQIYVSLGHAAPAFMGMILIAAAIPVLYKRTNINEDFAKIS
;
A
#
# COMPACT_ATOMS: atom_id res chain seq x y z
N MET A 1 -8.90 62.74 5.60
CA MET A 1 -7.50 62.54 5.13
C MET A 1 -7.01 61.19 5.66
N PHE A 2 -7.40 60.09 5.01
CA PHE A 2 -7.02 58.72 5.40
C PHE A 2 -5.80 58.27 4.58
N LYS A 3 -4.69 58.08 5.28
CA LYS A 3 -3.46 57.53 4.66
C LYS A 3 -3.62 56.01 4.56
N PHE A 4 -3.79 55.50 3.35
CA PHE A 4 -3.59 54.09 3.04
C PHE A 4 -2.11 53.75 3.21
N ARG A 5 -1.78 52.90 4.17
CA ARG A 5 -0.47 52.25 4.27
C ARG A 5 -0.48 51.05 3.34
N SER A 6 0.26 51.18 2.23
CA SER A 6 0.58 50.06 1.35
C SER A 6 1.47 49.08 2.12
N HIS A 7 0.91 47.94 2.50
CA HIS A 7 1.71 46.76 2.85
C HIS A 7 2.26 46.16 1.56
N ASN A 8 3.52 46.40 1.30
CA ASN A 8 4.31 45.64 0.37
C ASN A 8 4.55 44.28 0.97
N GLU A 9 3.63 43.32 0.74
CA GLU A 9 3.91 41.91 0.93
C GLU A 9 4.90 41.52 -0.18
N GLN A 10 6.17 41.43 0.19
CA GLN A 10 7.16 40.73 -0.61
C GLN A 10 6.72 39.25 -0.67
N ASN A 11 6.06 38.89 -1.76
CA ASN A 11 5.88 37.51 -2.20
C ASN A 11 7.26 36.93 -2.47
N THR A 12 7.96 36.48 -1.45
CA THR A 12 9.03 35.50 -1.58
C THR A 12 8.33 34.18 -1.89
N GLU A 13 8.02 33.92 -3.16
CA GLU A 13 7.80 32.57 -3.64
C GLU A 13 9.05 31.78 -3.24
N GLN A 14 8.95 30.96 -2.20
CA GLN A 14 9.99 29.99 -1.88
C GLN A 14 10.06 29.06 -3.08
N ILE A 15 11.09 29.25 -3.90
CA ILE A 15 11.34 28.43 -5.08
C ILE A 15 11.69 27.05 -4.58
N VAL A 16 10.78 26.10 -4.73
CA VAL A 16 11.02 24.69 -4.40
C VAL A 16 12.22 24.23 -5.22
N ASP A 17 13.24 23.69 -4.55
CA ASP A 17 14.43 23.17 -5.24
C ASP A 17 14.01 22.08 -6.23
N LYS A 18 14.26 22.34 -7.52
CA LYS A 18 13.90 21.44 -8.63
C LYS A 18 14.57 20.07 -8.49
N HIS A 19 15.81 20.01 -8.02
CA HIS A 19 16.53 18.76 -7.83
C HIS A 19 15.93 17.94 -6.68
N ALA A 20 15.55 18.58 -5.57
CA ALA A 20 14.87 17.96 -4.46
C ALA A 20 13.52 17.35 -4.89
N LEU A 21 12.73 18.11 -5.67
CA LEU A 21 11.44 17.66 -6.17
C LEU A 21 11.59 16.47 -7.14
N ILE A 22 12.50 16.58 -8.12
CA ILE A 22 12.76 15.53 -9.11
C ILE A 22 13.25 14.26 -8.41
N PHE A 23 14.23 14.35 -7.52
CA PHE A 23 14.72 13.22 -6.75
C PHE A 23 13.58 12.53 -5.97
N GLY A 24 12.79 13.33 -5.25
CA GLY A 24 11.66 12.79 -4.48
C GLY A 24 10.65 12.07 -5.37
N LEU A 25 10.25 12.64 -6.51
CA LEU A 25 9.30 12.03 -7.44
C LEU A 25 9.87 10.76 -8.09
N ILE A 26 11.14 10.75 -8.48
CA ILE A 26 11.81 9.53 -8.97
C ILE A 26 11.83 8.46 -7.88
N SER A 27 12.20 8.82 -6.66
CA SER A 27 12.28 7.87 -5.54
C SER A 27 10.94 7.23 -5.24
N VAL A 28 9.83 7.98 -5.20
CA VAL A 28 8.49 7.38 -4.97
C VAL A 28 8.01 6.55 -6.15
N PHE A 29 8.34 6.94 -7.38
CA PHE A 29 8.06 6.13 -8.57
C PHE A 29 8.77 4.78 -8.51
N LEU A 30 10.06 4.77 -8.16
CA LEU A 30 10.84 3.56 -8.00
C LEU A 30 10.37 2.71 -6.83
N CYS A 31 9.93 3.32 -5.72
CA CYS A 31 9.29 2.60 -4.62
C CYS A 31 8.00 1.90 -5.07
N GLY A 32 7.16 2.58 -5.88
CA GLY A 32 5.95 1.99 -6.46
C GLY A 32 6.25 0.81 -7.38
N ILE A 33 7.20 0.95 -8.29
CA ILE A 33 7.65 -0.15 -9.15
C ILE A 33 8.22 -1.28 -8.30
N GLY A 34 9.15 -0.98 -7.39
CA GLY A 34 9.85 -1.96 -6.59
C GLY A 34 8.91 -2.83 -5.75
N PHE A 35 7.92 -2.21 -5.11
CA PHE A 35 6.90 -2.94 -4.37
C PHE A 35 6.10 -3.93 -5.24
N SER A 36 5.81 -3.57 -6.48
CA SER A 36 4.88 -4.29 -7.34
C SER A 36 5.53 -5.19 -8.40
N ILE A 37 6.78 -4.92 -8.81
CA ILE A 37 7.50 -5.65 -9.87
C ILE A 37 7.67 -7.13 -9.56
N ILE A 38 7.78 -7.47 -8.29
CA ILE A 38 8.00 -8.82 -7.78
C ILE A 38 6.73 -9.69 -7.86
N ALA A 39 5.55 -9.09 -7.73
CA ALA A 39 4.29 -9.80 -7.56
C ALA A 39 4.03 -10.90 -8.61
N PRO A 40 4.21 -10.69 -9.93
CA PRO A 40 3.93 -11.71 -10.94
C PRO A 40 5.00 -12.83 -10.99
N VAL A 41 6.17 -12.66 -10.38
CA VAL A 41 7.32 -13.58 -10.51
C VAL A 41 7.61 -14.42 -9.27
N VAL A 42 7.11 -14.04 -8.09
CA VAL A 42 7.41 -14.75 -6.83
C VAL A 42 7.14 -16.26 -6.91
N PRO A 43 5.98 -16.75 -7.40
CA PRO A 43 5.74 -18.19 -7.47
C PRO A 43 6.78 -18.91 -8.30
N PHE A 44 7.19 -18.33 -9.43
CA PHE A 44 8.18 -18.90 -10.34
C PHE A 44 9.61 -18.88 -9.78
N LEU A 45 9.92 -17.90 -8.91
CA LEU A 45 11.20 -17.86 -8.17
C LEU A 45 11.26 -18.90 -7.06
N VAL A 46 10.12 -19.22 -6.44
CA VAL A 46 10.02 -20.24 -5.37
C VAL A 46 9.98 -21.66 -5.92
N GLN A 47 9.37 -21.86 -7.08
CA GLN A 47 9.14 -23.17 -7.71
C GLN A 47 10.37 -24.10 -7.74
N PRO A 48 11.61 -23.63 -8.05
CA PRO A 48 12.79 -24.51 -8.07
C PRO A 48 13.17 -25.13 -6.72
N TYR A 49 12.68 -24.57 -5.63
CA TYR A 49 13.04 -25.00 -4.26
C TYR A 49 11.98 -25.87 -3.61
N ILE A 50 10.78 -25.96 -4.19
CA ILE A 50 9.63 -26.63 -3.58
C ILE A 50 8.88 -27.41 -4.66
N SER A 51 8.84 -28.73 -4.51
CA SER A 51 8.17 -29.62 -5.46
C SER A 51 6.66 -29.73 -5.25
N ASN A 52 6.18 -29.44 -4.02
CA ASN A 52 4.76 -29.51 -3.69
C ASN A 52 4.08 -28.16 -3.93
N PRO A 53 3.09 -28.04 -4.84
CA PRO A 53 2.38 -26.79 -5.12
C PRO A 53 1.74 -26.15 -3.87
N GLY A 54 1.25 -26.97 -2.93
CA GLY A 54 0.69 -26.46 -1.69
C GLY A 54 1.74 -25.78 -0.80
N GLU A 55 2.90 -26.41 -0.60
CA GLU A 55 4.00 -25.80 0.14
C GLU A 55 4.52 -24.53 -0.56
N GLN A 56 4.51 -24.52 -1.88
CA GLN A 56 4.89 -23.35 -2.67
C GLN A 56 3.97 -22.17 -2.37
N ALA A 57 2.65 -22.36 -2.34
CA ALA A 57 1.70 -21.31 -2.01
C ALA A 57 1.92 -20.74 -0.59
N ILE A 58 2.20 -21.60 0.39
CA ILE A 58 2.54 -21.17 1.76
C ILE A 58 3.80 -20.30 1.75
N VAL A 59 4.86 -20.72 1.07
CA VAL A 59 6.10 -19.95 1.02
C VAL A 59 5.94 -18.61 0.32
N VAL A 60 5.20 -18.56 -0.79
CA VAL A 60 4.88 -17.29 -1.51
C VAL A 60 4.16 -16.31 -0.58
N THR A 61 3.16 -16.79 0.15
CA THR A 61 2.41 -15.93 1.09
C THR A 61 3.23 -15.55 2.31
N LEU A 62 4.10 -16.43 2.81
CA LEU A 62 5.04 -16.11 3.90
C LEU A 62 6.08 -15.06 3.48
N LEU A 63 6.62 -15.11 2.27
CA LEU A 63 7.54 -14.09 1.75
C LEU A 63 6.87 -12.71 1.71
N THR A 64 5.59 -12.66 1.36
CA THR A 64 4.80 -11.41 1.39
C THR A 64 4.57 -10.94 2.82
N SER A 65 4.20 -11.85 3.73
CA SER A 65 3.94 -11.53 5.14
C SER A 65 5.19 -11.08 5.88
N VAL A 66 6.33 -11.73 5.65
CA VAL A 66 7.62 -11.36 6.27
C VAL A 66 8.04 -9.96 5.85
N TYR A 67 7.89 -9.61 4.57
CA TYR A 67 8.10 -8.25 4.10
C TYR A 67 7.22 -7.25 4.84
N ALA A 68 5.89 -7.49 4.87
CA ALA A 68 4.92 -6.62 5.54
C ALA A 68 5.21 -6.48 7.05
N PHE A 69 5.60 -7.59 7.70
CA PHE A 69 6.03 -7.61 9.09
C PHE A 69 7.24 -6.71 9.32
N CYS A 70 8.28 -6.85 8.52
CA CYS A 70 9.47 -6.02 8.63
C CYS A 70 9.16 -4.53 8.40
N VAL A 71 8.35 -4.19 7.39
CA VAL A 71 7.91 -2.81 7.14
C VAL A 71 7.13 -2.25 8.32
N PHE A 72 6.21 -3.02 8.92
CA PHE A 72 5.40 -2.59 10.05
C PHE A 72 6.23 -2.15 11.25
N PHE A 73 7.27 -2.92 11.58
CA PHE A 73 8.18 -2.57 12.68
C PHE A 73 9.22 -1.52 12.29
N ALA A 74 9.70 -1.54 11.05
CA ALA A 74 10.73 -0.62 10.58
C ALA A 74 10.22 0.80 10.38
N ALA A 75 8.98 1.00 9.90
CA ALA A 75 8.47 2.30 9.52
C ALA A 75 8.52 3.36 10.65
N PRO A 76 8.06 3.09 11.90
CA PRO A 76 8.21 4.06 12.99
C PRO A 76 9.66 4.33 13.36
N VAL A 77 10.50 3.30 13.30
CA VAL A 77 11.94 3.41 13.62
C VAL A 77 12.64 4.29 12.59
N LEU A 78 12.41 4.03 11.30
CA LEU A 78 12.96 4.83 10.20
C LEU A 78 12.47 6.27 10.25
N GLY A 79 11.18 6.50 10.57
CA GLY A 79 10.62 7.82 10.78
C GLY A 79 11.36 8.58 11.88
N ALA A 80 11.52 7.98 13.07
CA ALA A 80 12.22 8.59 14.19
C ALA A 80 13.72 8.82 13.92
N LEU A 81 14.38 7.89 13.22
CA LEU A 81 15.78 8.06 12.81
C LEU A 81 15.93 9.21 11.80
N SER A 82 14.98 9.36 10.87
CA SER A 82 14.99 10.46 9.91
C SER A 82 14.79 11.83 10.56
N ASP A 83 13.96 11.88 11.62
CA ASP A 83 13.77 13.09 12.41
C ASP A 83 15.02 13.47 13.21
N LYS A 84 15.85 12.50 13.60
CA LYS A 84 17.06 12.73 14.38
C LYS A 84 18.28 13.00 13.52
N TYR A 85 18.53 12.17 12.52
CA TYR A 85 19.78 12.23 11.73
C TYR A 85 19.64 13.05 10.45
N GLY A 86 18.41 13.35 10.01
CA GLY A 86 18.10 14.04 8.77
C GLY A 86 17.43 13.11 7.75
N ARG A 87 16.69 13.71 6.82
CA ARG A 87 15.92 12.96 5.80
C ARG A 87 16.84 12.30 4.77
N ARG A 88 17.78 13.09 4.23
CA ARG A 88 18.68 12.66 3.16
C ARG A 88 19.49 11.41 3.51
N PRO A 89 20.29 11.36 4.59
CA PRO A 89 21.12 10.19 4.88
C PRO A 89 20.28 8.94 5.09
N LEU A 90 19.13 9.07 5.75
CA LEU A 90 18.26 7.91 5.97
C LEU A 90 17.63 7.41 4.68
N LEU A 91 17.12 8.29 3.80
CA LEU A 91 16.56 7.89 2.52
C LEU A 91 17.58 7.17 1.64
N LEU A 92 18.81 7.67 1.58
CA LEU A 92 19.88 7.02 0.82
C LEU A 92 20.24 5.63 1.37
N VAL A 93 20.30 5.47 2.70
CA VAL A 93 20.53 4.17 3.34
C VAL A 93 19.38 3.22 3.07
N CYS A 94 18.13 3.68 3.15
CA CYS A 94 16.97 2.86 2.87
C CYS A 94 16.92 2.40 1.40
N LEU A 95 17.18 3.32 0.45
CA LEU A 95 17.24 2.96 -0.98
C LEU A 95 18.37 1.98 -1.28
N LEU A 96 19.55 2.19 -0.67
CA LEU A 96 20.67 1.24 -0.81
C LEU A 96 20.30 -0.14 -0.26
N GLY A 97 19.67 -0.19 0.91
CA GLY A 97 19.18 -1.44 1.50
C GLY A 97 18.14 -2.13 0.62
N SER A 98 17.21 -1.38 0.02
CA SER A 98 16.25 -1.93 -0.94
C SER A 98 16.95 -2.48 -2.19
N ALA A 99 17.95 -1.80 -2.73
CA ALA A 99 18.74 -2.30 -3.86
C ALA A 99 19.47 -3.62 -3.51
N ILE A 100 20.05 -3.71 -2.30
CA ILE A 100 20.68 -4.93 -1.79
C ILE A 100 19.62 -6.03 -1.61
N GLY A 101 18.45 -5.72 -1.06
CA GLY A 101 17.34 -6.66 -0.91
C GLY A 101 16.91 -7.27 -2.24
N TYR A 102 16.75 -6.46 -3.28
CA TYR A 102 16.46 -6.94 -4.63
C TYR A 102 17.58 -7.83 -5.19
N LEU A 103 18.84 -7.44 -5.03
CA LEU A 103 19.98 -8.27 -5.48
C LEU A 103 19.98 -9.62 -4.78
N VAL A 104 19.86 -9.65 -3.46
CA VAL A 104 19.85 -10.89 -2.66
C VAL A 104 18.66 -11.77 -3.08
N PHE A 105 17.47 -11.19 -3.22
CA PHE A 105 16.29 -11.92 -3.67
C PHE A 105 16.46 -12.47 -5.08
N GLY A 106 17.06 -11.70 -5.99
CA GLY A 106 17.32 -12.11 -7.38
C GLY A 106 18.40 -13.17 -7.54
N ILE A 107 19.43 -13.16 -6.69
CA ILE A 107 20.49 -14.20 -6.67
C ILE A 107 19.87 -15.57 -6.37
N GLY A 108 18.92 -15.66 -5.46
CA GLY A 108 18.29 -16.91 -5.11
C GLY A 108 19.29 -17.95 -4.62
N GLY A 109 19.29 -19.14 -5.23
CA GLY A 109 20.21 -20.25 -4.90
C GLY A 109 19.73 -21.10 -3.72
N ALA A 110 18.99 -20.52 -2.77
CA ALA A 110 18.36 -21.22 -1.66
C ALA A 110 17.13 -20.46 -1.15
N LEU A 111 16.18 -21.18 -0.57
CA LEU A 111 14.93 -20.58 -0.06
C LEU A 111 15.20 -19.51 1.00
N TRP A 112 16.14 -19.75 1.92
CA TRP A 112 16.48 -18.78 2.96
C TRP A 112 17.04 -17.45 2.41
N VAL A 113 17.68 -17.48 1.20
CA VAL A 113 18.18 -16.28 0.53
C VAL A 113 17.01 -15.41 0.06
N LEU A 114 15.92 -16.02 -0.43
CA LEU A 114 14.71 -15.30 -0.77
C LEU A 114 14.11 -14.61 0.47
N PHE A 115 14.04 -15.31 1.60
CA PHE A 115 13.61 -14.69 2.87
C PHE A 115 14.54 -13.56 3.31
N ALA A 116 15.85 -13.75 3.21
CA ALA A 116 16.83 -12.71 3.55
C ALA A 116 16.63 -11.46 2.71
N GLY A 117 16.44 -11.60 1.39
CA GLY A 117 16.13 -10.49 0.49
C GLY A 117 14.87 -9.73 0.91
N ARG A 118 13.78 -10.46 1.25
CA ARG A 118 12.51 -9.87 1.70
C ARG A 118 12.64 -9.18 3.07
N ILE A 119 13.44 -9.71 3.98
CA ILE A 119 13.72 -9.09 5.29
C ILE A 119 14.50 -7.78 5.09
N ILE A 120 15.58 -7.80 4.30
CA ILE A 120 16.37 -6.60 4.02
C ILE A 120 15.50 -5.53 3.38
N GLU A 121 14.72 -5.89 2.34
CA GLU A 121 13.82 -4.98 1.66
C GLU A 121 12.73 -4.45 2.60
N GLY A 122 12.15 -5.30 3.46
CA GLY A 122 11.13 -4.90 4.42
C GLY A 122 11.66 -3.93 5.49
N ILE A 123 12.84 -4.18 6.04
CA ILE A 123 13.48 -3.28 7.02
C ILE A 123 13.74 -1.90 6.40
N THR A 124 14.08 -1.84 5.13
CA THR A 124 14.41 -0.59 4.42
C THR A 124 13.22 0.02 3.68
N GLY A 125 12.17 -0.77 3.41
CA GLY A 125 10.98 -0.37 2.66
C GLY A 125 10.03 0.60 3.39
N GLY A 126 10.21 0.80 4.71
CA GLY A 126 9.47 1.78 5.51
C GLY A 126 9.80 3.25 5.18
N SER A 127 10.59 3.52 4.15
CA SER A 127 11.05 4.84 3.74
C SER A 127 9.98 5.75 3.14
N ILE A 128 8.82 5.21 2.72
CA ILE A 128 7.73 6.00 2.11
C ILE A 128 7.28 7.14 3.04
N SER A 129 7.12 6.87 4.34
CA SER A 129 6.78 7.91 5.32
C SER A 129 7.84 9.01 5.42
N THR A 130 9.12 8.65 5.32
CA THR A 130 10.24 9.59 5.29
C THR A 130 10.25 10.44 4.02
N ILE A 131 9.86 9.86 2.87
CA ILE A 131 9.73 10.61 1.61
C ILE A 131 8.60 11.65 1.73
N PHE A 132 7.44 11.28 2.27
CA PHE A 132 6.37 12.26 2.53
C PHE A 132 6.81 13.37 3.49
N ALA A 133 7.58 13.03 4.54
CA ALA A 133 8.15 14.01 5.46
C ALA A 133 9.17 14.93 4.74
N TYR A 134 10.02 14.37 3.88
CA TYR A 134 10.93 15.15 3.03
C TYR A 134 10.19 16.17 2.18
N PHE A 135 9.10 15.76 1.52
CA PHE A 135 8.27 16.69 0.75
C PHE A 135 7.58 17.74 1.63
N ALA A 136 7.14 17.35 2.85
CA ALA A 136 6.57 18.29 3.80
C ALA A 136 7.55 19.38 4.24
N ASP A 137 8.85 19.04 4.30
CA ASP A 137 9.90 19.97 4.69
C ASP A 137 10.24 20.98 3.58
N ILE A 138 10.24 20.53 2.29
CA ILE A 138 10.65 21.38 1.14
C ILE A 138 9.50 22.14 0.48
N ILE A 139 8.24 21.82 0.81
CA ILE A 139 7.06 22.40 0.16
C ILE A 139 6.35 23.34 1.14
N PRO A 140 6.03 24.59 0.72
CA PRO A 140 5.23 25.49 1.52
C PRO A 140 3.88 24.89 1.95
N PRO A 141 3.40 25.15 3.19
CA PRO A 141 2.17 24.54 3.73
C PRO A 141 0.96 24.65 2.79
N GLU A 142 0.82 25.77 2.10
CA GLU A 142 -0.30 26.09 1.20
C GLU A 142 -0.31 25.20 -0.05
N GLN A 143 0.84 24.68 -0.46
CA GLN A 143 1.01 23.84 -1.65
C GLN A 143 1.12 22.36 -1.34
N ARG A 144 1.23 21.95 -0.07
CA ARG A 144 1.44 20.54 0.35
C ARG A 144 0.39 19.60 -0.21
N THR A 145 -0.87 19.96 -0.17
CA THR A 145 -1.97 19.13 -0.70
C THR A 145 -1.79 18.79 -2.17
N LYS A 146 -1.39 19.78 -2.99
CA LYS A 146 -1.14 19.61 -4.41
C LYS A 146 0.03 18.64 -4.66
N TYR A 147 1.15 18.86 -3.98
CA TYR A 147 2.35 18.02 -4.20
C TYR A 147 2.21 16.63 -3.61
N PHE A 148 1.53 16.47 -2.48
CA PHE A 148 1.20 15.14 -1.94
C PHE A 148 0.27 14.37 -2.88
N GLY A 149 -0.64 15.05 -3.56
CA GLY A 149 -1.42 14.47 -4.65
C GLY A 149 -0.53 13.96 -5.80
N TRP A 150 0.48 14.73 -6.20
CA TRP A 150 1.45 14.31 -7.23
C TRP A 150 2.28 13.11 -6.77
N VAL A 151 2.79 13.14 -5.53
CA VAL A 151 3.54 12.00 -4.94
C VAL A 151 2.69 10.73 -4.96
N SER A 152 1.44 10.81 -4.51
CA SER A 152 0.52 9.67 -4.50
C SER A 152 0.22 9.16 -5.92
N ALA A 153 0.00 10.07 -6.88
CA ALA A 153 -0.21 9.71 -8.28
C ALA A 153 1.00 9.01 -8.90
N VAL A 154 2.21 9.51 -8.62
CA VAL A 154 3.45 8.93 -9.13
C VAL A 154 3.72 7.54 -8.52
N VAL A 155 3.47 7.35 -7.22
CA VAL A 155 3.50 6.01 -6.60
C VAL A 155 2.52 5.08 -7.29
N GLY A 156 1.27 5.55 -7.51
CA GLY A 156 0.22 4.78 -8.19
C GLY A 156 0.63 4.35 -9.60
N VAL A 157 1.19 5.27 -10.39
CA VAL A 157 1.72 4.95 -11.73
C VAL A 157 2.84 3.90 -11.66
N GLY A 158 3.76 4.03 -10.71
CA GLY A 158 4.80 3.02 -10.46
C GLY A 158 4.22 1.64 -10.13
N THR A 159 3.21 1.61 -9.27
CA THR A 159 2.53 0.37 -8.86
C THR A 159 1.76 -0.28 -10.03
N VAL A 160 1.21 0.51 -10.94
CA VAL A 160 0.53 0.00 -12.16
C VAL A 160 1.52 -0.55 -13.18
N ILE A 161 2.64 0.14 -13.41
CA ILE A 161 3.63 -0.25 -14.42
C ILE A 161 4.49 -1.43 -13.94
N GLY A 162 4.80 -1.49 -12.64
CA GLY A 162 5.72 -2.46 -12.06
C GLY A 162 5.41 -3.92 -12.40
N PRO A 163 4.18 -4.42 -12.22
CA PRO A 163 3.87 -5.81 -12.50
C PRO A 163 3.99 -6.18 -13.99
N THR A 164 3.54 -5.31 -14.91
CA THR A 164 3.76 -5.55 -16.35
C THR A 164 5.24 -5.58 -16.68
N LEU A 165 6.03 -4.65 -16.14
CA LEU A 165 7.47 -4.62 -16.33
C LEU A 165 8.12 -5.90 -15.77
N GLY A 166 7.74 -6.32 -14.56
CA GLY A 166 8.21 -7.56 -13.93
C GLY A 166 7.87 -8.79 -14.76
N GLY A 167 6.63 -8.89 -15.21
CA GLY A 167 6.17 -10.01 -16.06
C GLY A 167 6.85 -10.06 -17.42
N LEU A 168 7.13 -8.91 -18.05
CA LEU A 168 7.85 -8.84 -19.33
C LEU A 168 9.33 -9.19 -19.18
N LEU A 169 9.99 -8.64 -18.16
CA LEU A 169 11.39 -8.92 -17.87
C LEU A 169 11.62 -10.40 -17.49
N ALA A 170 10.62 -11.04 -16.90
CA ALA A 170 10.67 -12.47 -16.57
C ALA A 170 10.86 -13.39 -17.79
N LYS A 171 10.61 -12.90 -19.02
CA LYS A 171 10.93 -13.64 -20.27
C LYS A 171 12.43 -13.87 -20.45
N PHE A 172 13.27 -13.03 -19.87
CA PHE A 172 14.73 -13.14 -19.90
C PHE A 172 15.29 -13.92 -18.70
N GLY A 173 14.43 -14.31 -17.76
CA GLY A 173 14.74 -15.02 -16.53
C GLY A 173 13.97 -14.45 -15.34
N TYR A 174 13.53 -15.32 -14.42
CA TYR A 174 12.70 -14.90 -13.31
C TYR A 174 13.42 -13.97 -12.31
N SER A 175 14.76 -14.01 -12.26
CA SER A 175 15.58 -13.09 -11.46
C SER A 175 15.81 -11.72 -12.11
N VAL A 176 15.62 -11.59 -13.44
CA VAL A 176 15.92 -10.36 -14.19
C VAL A 176 15.12 -9.13 -13.67
N PRO A 177 13.82 -9.25 -13.33
CA PRO A 177 13.08 -8.14 -12.73
C PRO A 177 13.73 -7.61 -11.45
N MET A 178 14.32 -8.49 -10.64
CA MET A 178 14.97 -8.12 -9.38
C MET A 178 16.28 -7.37 -9.64
N TYR A 179 17.10 -7.87 -10.57
CA TYR A 179 18.33 -7.19 -10.97
C TYR A 179 18.05 -5.83 -11.60
N PHE A 180 17.01 -5.73 -12.41
CA PHE A 180 16.55 -4.46 -12.98
C PHE A 180 16.14 -3.48 -11.85
N GLY A 181 15.30 -3.93 -10.90
CA GLY A 181 14.91 -3.14 -9.73
C GLY A 181 16.12 -2.67 -8.89
N ALA A 182 17.09 -3.56 -8.66
CA ALA A 182 18.32 -3.23 -7.95
C ALA A 182 19.14 -2.15 -8.67
N VAL A 183 19.34 -2.29 -9.98
CA VAL A 183 20.13 -1.34 -10.78
C VAL A 183 19.48 0.04 -10.80
N ILE A 184 18.18 0.15 -11.09
CA ILE A 184 17.51 1.45 -11.13
C ILE A 184 17.45 2.10 -9.75
N THR A 185 17.27 1.32 -8.69
CA THR A 185 17.31 1.84 -7.31
C THR A 185 18.71 2.33 -6.94
N LEU A 186 19.75 1.59 -7.32
CA LEU A 186 21.14 2.01 -7.10
C LEU A 186 21.48 3.29 -7.88
N LEU A 187 21.02 3.42 -9.14
CA LEU A 187 21.18 4.66 -9.92
C LEU A 187 20.50 5.84 -9.22
N ASN A 188 19.33 5.61 -8.60
CA ASN A 188 18.66 6.66 -7.82
C ASN A 188 19.41 7.00 -6.53
N VAL A 189 20.05 6.03 -5.87
CA VAL A 189 20.96 6.29 -4.74
C VAL A 189 22.12 7.19 -5.18
N VAL A 190 22.76 6.87 -6.30
CA VAL A 190 23.86 7.66 -6.85
C VAL A 190 23.40 9.09 -7.17
N TYR A 191 22.25 9.22 -7.86
CA TYR A 191 21.66 10.52 -8.14
C TYR A 191 21.36 11.31 -6.85
N GLY A 192 20.75 10.68 -5.85
CA GLY A 192 20.43 11.32 -4.58
C GLY A 192 21.68 11.69 -3.77
N PHE A 193 22.74 10.87 -3.87
CA PHE A 193 24.01 11.19 -3.21
C PHE A 193 24.63 12.49 -3.72
N PHE A 194 24.57 12.78 -5.00
CA PHE A 194 25.15 13.99 -5.59
C PHE A 194 24.19 15.19 -5.58
N PHE A 195 22.90 14.99 -5.76
CA PHE A 195 21.96 16.08 -6.08
C PHE A 195 20.88 16.30 -5.02
N MET A 196 20.61 15.37 -4.10
CA MET A 196 19.57 15.54 -3.09
C MET A 196 20.06 16.46 -1.97
N PRO A 197 19.42 17.63 -1.72
CA PRO A 197 19.70 18.45 -0.55
C PRO A 197 19.11 17.82 0.73
N GLU A 198 19.64 18.16 1.89
CA GLU A 198 19.02 17.86 3.17
C GLU A 198 17.84 18.81 3.41
N SER A 199 16.66 18.26 3.73
CA SER A 199 15.46 19.06 3.96
C SER A 199 15.26 19.47 5.41
N LEU A 200 15.79 18.67 6.37
CA LEU A 200 15.59 18.91 7.79
C LEU A 200 16.76 19.69 8.39
N ASP A 201 16.51 20.97 8.71
CA ASP A 201 17.50 21.81 9.38
C ASP A 201 17.93 21.18 10.72
N LYS A 202 19.23 21.27 11.03
CA LYS A 202 19.82 20.76 12.29
C LYS A 202 19.12 21.25 13.54
N LYS A 203 18.55 22.46 13.50
CA LYS A 203 17.81 23.06 14.64
C LYS A 203 16.48 22.37 14.92
N HIS A 204 15.86 21.76 13.89
CA HIS A 204 14.58 21.06 13.98
C HIS A 204 14.69 19.56 14.19
N ARG A 205 15.93 19.04 14.25
CA ARG A 205 16.17 17.61 14.50
C ARG A 205 15.82 17.21 15.92
N LEU A 206 15.28 16.01 16.07
CA LEU A 206 15.04 15.43 17.39
C LEU A 206 16.35 15.24 18.15
N LYS A 207 16.38 15.69 19.39
CA LYS A 207 17.52 15.48 20.30
C LYS A 207 17.57 14.03 20.79
N GLU A 208 16.42 13.47 21.16
CA GLU A 208 16.29 12.13 21.71
C GLU A 208 15.14 11.37 21.07
N ILE A 209 15.32 10.06 20.90
CA ILE A 209 14.29 9.15 20.41
C ILE A 209 13.70 8.43 21.62
N THR A 210 12.40 8.57 21.83
CA THR A 210 11.70 7.86 22.90
C THR A 210 11.15 6.52 22.41
N PHE A 211 11.18 5.49 23.26
CA PHE A 211 10.67 4.15 22.95
C PHE A 211 9.20 4.16 22.46
N VAL A 212 8.39 5.08 22.97
CA VAL A 212 6.98 5.25 22.56
C VAL A 212 6.85 5.53 21.06
N ARG A 213 7.79 6.30 20.48
CA ARG A 213 7.80 6.62 19.04
C ARG A 213 8.23 5.44 18.17
N LEU A 214 8.98 4.49 18.73
CA LEU A 214 9.47 3.32 18.01
C LEU A 214 8.45 2.17 17.98
N ASN A 215 7.43 2.21 18.84
CA ASN A 215 6.47 1.13 19.00
C ASN A 215 5.28 1.30 18.03
N PRO A 216 5.13 0.47 16.99
CA PRO A 216 4.02 0.55 16.05
C PRO A 216 2.66 0.30 16.70
N PHE A 217 2.62 -0.47 17.79
CA PHE A 217 1.38 -0.76 18.52
C PHE A 217 0.83 0.45 19.28
N THR A 218 1.64 1.48 19.53
CA THR A 218 1.17 2.69 20.21
C THR A 218 0.11 3.41 19.38
N GLN A 219 0.31 3.53 18.08
CA GLN A 219 -0.67 4.16 17.19
C GLN A 219 -1.95 3.32 17.11
N LEU A 220 -1.81 2.02 17.04
CA LEU A 220 -2.93 1.07 17.03
C LEU A 220 -3.72 1.13 18.34
N ALA A 221 -3.04 1.08 19.50
CA ALA A 221 -3.68 1.18 20.83
C ALA A 221 -4.42 2.51 21.00
N ASN A 222 -3.80 3.60 20.58
CA ASN A 222 -4.41 4.93 20.60
C ASN A 222 -5.68 5.00 19.75
N LEU A 223 -5.69 4.34 18.59
CA LEU A 223 -6.85 4.28 17.71
C LEU A 223 -7.97 3.42 18.32
N LEU A 224 -7.62 2.24 18.83
CA LEU A 224 -8.57 1.31 19.45
C LEU A 224 -9.16 1.86 20.76
N SER A 225 -8.49 2.80 21.42
CA SER A 225 -9.04 3.52 22.60
C SER A 225 -10.23 4.43 22.24
N MET A 226 -10.39 4.80 20.98
CA MET A 226 -11.51 5.63 20.48
C MET A 226 -12.74 4.76 20.23
N LYS A 227 -13.52 4.49 21.27
CA LYS A 227 -14.69 3.58 21.23
C LYS A 227 -15.65 3.85 20.07
N ASN A 228 -15.83 5.12 19.71
CA ASN A 228 -16.71 5.54 18.61
C ASN A 228 -16.25 5.05 17.23
N LEU A 229 -14.96 4.72 17.04
CA LEU A 229 -14.38 4.29 15.78
C LEU A 229 -14.28 2.76 15.63
N ASN A 230 -14.40 2.02 16.74
CA ASN A 230 -14.11 0.58 16.74
C ASN A 230 -14.90 -0.20 15.68
N ARG A 231 -16.18 0.13 15.49
CA ARG A 231 -17.00 -0.57 14.46
C ARG A 231 -16.53 -0.29 13.05
N LEU A 232 -16.16 0.96 12.76
CA LEU A 232 -15.62 1.35 11.45
C LEU A 232 -14.29 0.64 11.18
N LEU A 233 -13.42 0.59 12.20
CA LEU A 233 -12.11 -0.06 12.13
C LEU A 233 -12.22 -1.58 11.98
N VAL A 234 -13.14 -2.21 12.73
CA VAL A 234 -13.42 -3.65 12.62
C VAL A 234 -13.96 -3.99 11.23
N SER A 235 -14.90 -3.20 10.70
CA SER A 235 -15.43 -3.46 9.36
C SER A 235 -14.35 -3.34 8.28
N ALA A 236 -13.46 -2.35 8.39
CA ALA A 236 -12.33 -2.20 7.48
C ALA A 236 -11.30 -3.33 7.63
N PHE A 237 -11.00 -3.75 8.84
CA PHE A 237 -10.07 -4.86 9.08
C PHE A 237 -10.59 -6.18 8.50
N LEU A 238 -11.91 -6.45 8.66
CA LEU A 238 -12.57 -7.62 8.07
C LEU A 238 -12.54 -7.61 6.53
N LEU A 239 -12.50 -6.44 5.91
CA LEU A 239 -12.36 -6.31 4.46
C LEU A 239 -10.90 -6.42 4.01
N TRP A 240 -9.96 -5.79 4.72
CA TRP A 240 -8.56 -5.77 4.30
C TRP A 240 -7.83 -7.11 4.49
N ILE A 241 -8.26 -7.98 5.42
CA ILE A 241 -7.68 -9.32 5.58
C ILE A 241 -7.84 -10.15 4.29
N PRO A 242 -9.05 -10.37 3.75
CA PRO A 242 -9.22 -11.14 2.53
C PRO A 242 -8.59 -10.47 1.31
N ASN A 243 -8.59 -9.11 1.24
CA ASN A 243 -7.93 -8.40 0.17
C ASN A 243 -6.42 -8.63 0.19
N GLY A 244 -5.78 -8.57 1.36
CA GLY A 244 -4.37 -8.93 1.52
C GLY A 244 -4.08 -10.41 1.21
N SER A 245 -5.01 -11.30 1.54
CA SER A 245 -4.94 -12.72 1.19
C SER A 245 -5.00 -12.92 -0.33
N LEU A 246 -6.01 -12.36 -1.00
CA LEU A 246 -6.18 -12.47 -2.46
C LEU A 246 -4.96 -11.91 -3.20
N GLN A 247 -4.48 -10.73 -2.79
CA GLN A 247 -3.30 -10.13 -3.40
C GLN A 247 -2.07 -11.04 -3.31
N ALA A 248 -1.85 -11.70 -2.18
CA ALA A 248 -0.71 -12.58 -1.96
C ALA A 248 -0.81 -13.90 -2.73
N VAL A 249 -2.01 -14.50 -2.80
CA VAL A 249 -2.21 -15.77 -3.51
C VAL A 249 -2.48 -15.59 -5.00
N PHE A 250 -2.77 -14.39 -5.49
CA PHE A 250 -3.21 -14.11 -6.85
C PHE A 250 -2.30 -14.74 -7.92
N SER A 251 -1.00 -14.52 -7.83
CA SER A 251 -0.03 -15.03 -8.81
C SER A 251 0.07 -16.54 -8.76
N GLN A 252 0.07 -17.14 -7.56
CA GLN A 252 0.06 -18.59 -7.38
C GLN A 252 -1.25 -19.19 -7.88
N PHE A 253 -2.37 -18.59 -7.53
CA PHE A 253 -3.70 -19.02 -7.95
C PHE A 253 -3.85 -19.06 -9.47
N THR A 254 -3.44 -18.01 -10.17
CA THR A 254 -3.54 -17.94 -11.63
C THR A 254 -2.57 -18.87 -12.33
N MET A 255 -1.39 -19.13 -11.74
CA MET A 255 -0.45 -20.14 -12.20
C MET A 255 -1.06 -21.54 -12.04
N ASP A 256 -1.57 -21.89 -10.87
CA ASP A 256 -2.07 -23.25 -10.56
C ASP A 256 -3.38 -23.56 -11.28
N THR A 257 -4.30 -22.59 -11.36
CA THR A 257 -5.66 -22.82 -11.90
C THR A 257 -5.73 -22.68 -13.41
N PHE A 258 -4.98 -21.73 -13.99
CA PHE A 258 -5.09 -21.37 -15.40
C PHE A 258 -3.77 -21.54 -16.18
N GLY A 259 -2.67 -21.92 -15.53
CA GLY A 259 -1.35 -22.05 -16.15
C GLY A 259 -0.77 -20.73 -16.66
N TRP A 260 -1.16 -19.59 -16.03
CA TRP A 260 -0.70 -18.29 -16.48
C TRP A 260 0.79 -18.09 -16.24
N LYS A 261 1.44 -17.42 -17.19
CA LYS A 261 2.84 -17.03 -17.11
C LYS A 261 2.98 -15.62 -16.51
N PRO A 262 4.16 -15.23 -15.98
CA PRO A 262 4.37 -13.93 -15.32
C PRO A 262 3.93 -12.73 -16.16
N ALA A 263 4.11 -12.77 -17.49
CA ALA A 263 3.72 -11.67 -18.38
C ALA A 263 2.21 -11.40 -18.35
N LEU A 264 1.37 -12.45 -18.35
CA LEU A 264 -0.09 -12.31 -18.29
C LEU A 264 -0.53 -11.89 -16.89
N ILE A 265 0.08 -12.44 -15.86
CA ILE A 265 -0.17 -12.09 -14.46
C ILE A 265 0.16 -10.60 -14.24
N GLY A 266 1.32 -10.15 -14.70
CA GLY A 266 1.73 -8.75 -14.61
C GLY A 266 0.82 -7.80 -15.37
N LEU A 267 0.36 -8.21 -16.58
CA LEU A 267 -0.60 -7.44 -17.36
C LEU A 267 -1.93 -7.28 -16.60
N MET A 268 -2.43 -8.35 -15.97
CA MET A 268 -3.68 -8.28 -15.18
C MET A 268 -3.56 -7.33 -14.00
N PHE A 269 -2.45 -7.36 -13.24
CA PHE A 269 -2.22 -6.38 -12.17
C PHE A 269 -2.23 -4.94 -12.70
N SER A 270 -1.62 -4.67 -13.86
CA SER A 270 -1.61 -3.33 -14.44
C SER A 270 -2.98 -2.90 -14.94
N ILE A 271 -3.77 -3.82 -15.53
CA ILE A 271 -5.16 -3.55 -15.92
C ILE A 271 -6.01 -3.20 -14.69
N MET A 272 -5.84 -3.95 -13.59
CA MET A 272 -6.51 -3.66 -12.32
C MET A 272 -6.12 -2.28 -11.77
N GLY A 273 -4.81 -1.96 -11.77
CA GLY A 273 -4.35 -0.65 -11.34
C GLY A 273 -4.85 0.50 -12.24
N PHE A 274 -4.97 0.27 -13.54
CA PHE A 274 -5.58 1.24 -14.46
C PHE A 274 -7.07 1.43 -14.19
N GLN A 275 -7.79 0.33 -13.93
CA GLN A 275 -9.18 0.37 -13.48
C GLN A 275 -9.33 1.17 -12.18
N ASP A 276 -8.42 1.02 -11.22
CA ASP A 276 -8.42 1.77 -9.96
C ASP A 276 -8.34 3.28 -10.21
N ILE A 277 -7.44 3.71 -11.09
CA ILE A 277 -7.31 5.12 -11.52
C ILE A 277 -8.63 5.62 -12.13
N ILE A 278 -9.27 4.86 -13.01
CA ILE A 278 -10.55 5.23 -13.62
C ILE A 278 -11.65 5.30 -12.56
N SER A 279 -11.72 4.31 -11.68
CA SER A 279 -12.75 4.25 -10.64
C SER A 279 -12.65 5.42 -9.67
N GLN A 280 -11.46 5.72 -9.18
CA GLN A 280 -11.23 6.83 -8.24
C GLN A 280 -11.30 8.20 -8.93
N GLY A 281 -10.75 8.35 -10.14
CA GLY A 281 -10.69 9.62 -10.84
C GLY A 281 -12.00 10.05 -11.51
N PHE A 282 -12.77 9.12 -12.05
CA PHE A 282 -13.96 9.44 -12.87
C PHE A 282 -15.27 8.92 -12.30
N ILE A 283 -15.28 7.73 -11.68
CA ILE A 283 -16.52 7.13 -11.18
C ILE A 283 -16.82 7.65 -9.77
N MET A 284 -15.85 7.67 -8.88
CA MET A 284 -16.02 8.11 -7.49
C MET A 284 -16.61 9.52 -7.35
N PRO A 285 -16.15 10.56 -8.11
CA PRO A 285 -16.76 11.89 -8.04
C PRO A 285 -18.24 11.89 -8.44
N LYS A 286 -18.62 11.06 -9.41
CA LYS A 286 -20.04 10.94 -9.84
C LYS A 286 -20.89 10.22 -8.80
N LEU A 287 -20.33 9.24 -8.10
CA LEU A 287 -21.01 8.55 -7.01
C LEU A 287 -21.25 9.51 -5.83
N LEU A 288 -20.28 10.33 -5.47
CA LEU A 288 -20.36 11.30 -4.38
C LEU A 288 -21.44 12.39 -4.59
N ILE A 289 -21.88 12.63 -5.84
CA ILE A 289 -23.01 13.53 -6.14
C ILE A 289 -24.34 12.92 -5.68
N LYS A 290 -24.48 11.58 -5.72
CA LYS A 290 -25.75 10.88 -5.50
C LYS A 290 -25.79 10.10 -4.18
N LEU A 291 -24.64 9.67 -3.69
CA LEU A 291 -24.51 8.76 -2.56
C LEU A 291 -23.58 9.37 -1.51
N ASN A 292 -23.84 9.07 -0.24
CA ASN A 292 -22.92 9.40 0.84
C ASN A 292 -21.81 8.35 1.00
N ASP A 293 -20.72 8.70 1.73
CA ASP A 293 -19.55 7.83 1.92
C ASP A 293 -19.93 6.41 2.40
N LYS A 294 -20.91 6.29 3.29
CA LYS A 294 -21.37 5.00 3.82
C LYS A 294 -22.03 4.15 2.73
N GLN A 295 -22.92 4.75 1.90
CA GLN A 295 -23.58 4.05 0.81
C GLN A 295 -22.57 3.59 -0.23
N ILE A 296 -21.56 4.42 -0.53
CA ILE A 296 -20.47 4.05 -1.46
C ILE A 296 -19.61 2.92 -0.86
N ALA A 297 -19.28 2.97 0.42
CA ALA A 297 -18.54 1.90 1.08
C ALA A 297 -19.30 0.57 1.05
N ILE A 298 -20.62 0.58 1.32
CA ILE A 298 -21.46 -0.62 1.23
C ILE A 298 -21.54 -1.12 -0.22
N LEU A 299 -21.69 -0.23 -1.20
CA LEU A 299 -21.66 -0.60 -2.63
C LEU A 299 -20.32 -1.28 -2.98
N GLY A 300 -19.21 -0.75 -2.49
CA GLY A 300 -17.89 -1.36 -2.64
C GLY A 300 -17.83 -2.78 -2.05
N MET A 301 -18.30 -2.95 -0.81
CA MET A 301 -18.34 -4.25 -0.14
C MET A 301 -19.22 -5.26 -0.88
N VAL A 302 -20.39 -4.85 -1.38
CA VAL A 302 -21.26 -5.72 -2.18
C VAL A 302 -20.60 -6.12 -3.49
N SER A 303 -19.94 -5.17 -4.17
CA SER A 303 -19.17 -5.45 -5.39
C SER A 303 -18.04 -6.45 -5.13
N GLU A 304 -17.31 -6.30 -4.02
CA GLU A 304 -16.27 -7.27 -3.65
C GLU A 304 -16.85 -8.66 -3.38
N ILE A 305 -17.99 -8.79 -2.68
CA ILE A 305 -18.66 -10.09 -2.48
C ILE A 305 -19.00 -10.74 -3.80
N ILE A 306 -19.56 -9.98 -4.75
CA ILE A 306 -19.88 -10.49 -6.09
C ILE A 306 -18.60 -10.89 -6.81
N GLY A 307 -17.55 -10.07 -6.76
CA GLY A 307 -16.24 -10.36 -7.33
C GLY A 307 -15.65 -11.65 -6.78
N TYR A 308 -15.60 -11.80 -5.46
CA TYR A 308 -15.15 -13.03 -4.81
C TYR A 308 -15.99 -14.26 -5.18
N SER A 309 -17.31 -14.10 -5.32
CA SER A 309 -18.21 -15.18 -5.77
C SER A 309 -17.82 -15.67 -7.18
N LEU A 310 -17.58 -14.75 -8.10
CA LEU A 310 -17.16 -15.09 -9.46
C LEU A 310 -15.77 -15.70 -9.50
N ILE A 311 -14.84 -15.23 -8.68
CA ILE A 311 -13.49 -15.79 -8.53
C ILE A 311 -13.60 -17.24 -8.00
N ALA A 312 -14.42 -17.49 -6.96
CA ALA A 312 -14.63 -18.84 -6.44
C ALA A 312 -15.28 -19.76 -7.49
N LEU A 313 -16.28 -19.30 -8.20
CA LEU A 313 -16.93 -20.07 -9.26
C LEU A 313 -15.98 -20.38 -10.43
N SER A 314 -15.07 -19.49 -10.75
CA SER A 314 -14.10 -19.70 -11.83
C SER A 314 -13.19 -20.91 -11.58
N THR A 315 -12.95 -21.27 -10.31
CA THR A 315 -12.16 -22.47 -9.97
C THR A 315 -12.90 -23.76 -10.26
N LEU A 316 -14.23 -23.77 -10.04
CA LEU A 316 -15.06 -24.96 -10.26
C LEU A 316 -15.17 -25.32 -11.75
N PHE A 317 -15.16 -24.31 -12.61
CA PHE A 317 -15.32 -24.49 -14.06
C PHE A 317 -14.01 -24.34 -14.82
N SER A 318 -12.89 -24.00 -14.15
CA SER A 318 -11.60 -23.63 -14.76
C SER A 318 -11.77 -22.61 -15.92
N PHE A 319 -12.73 -21.68 -15.75
CA PHE A 319 -13.16 -20.74 -16.78
C PHE A 319 -12.62 -19.33 -16.50
N TYR A 320 -11.46 -19.00 -17.10
CA TYR A 320 -10.76 -17.75 -16.87
C TYR A 320 -11.54 -16.46 -17.19
N PRO A 321 -12.51 -16.41 -18.17
CA PRO A 321 -13.30 -15.20 -18.36
C PRO A 321 -14.15 -14.83 -17.13
N LEU A 322 -14.65 -15.83 -16.40
CA LEU A 322 -15.39 -15.62 -15.16
C LEU A 322 -14.48 -15.04 -14.06
N PHE A 323 -13.23 -15.53 -13.99
CA PHE A 323 -12.22 -14.98 -13.11
C PHE A 323 -11.92 -13.52 -13.44
N ILE A 324 -11.71 -13.19 -14.73
CA ILE A 324 -11.45 -11.81 -15.18
C ILE A 324 -12.64 -10.90 -14.81
N ALA A 325 -13.88 -11.31 -15.08
CA ALA A 325 -15.06 -10.56 -14.70
C ALA A 325 -15.14 -10.35 -13.17
N GLY A 326 -14.85 -11.41 -12.41
CA GLY A 326 -14.79 -11.35 -10.94
C GLY A 326 -13.75 -10.34 -10.45
N MET A 327 -12.56 -10.34 -11.03
CA MET A 327 -11.50 -9.41 -10.69
C MET A 327 -11.87 -7.95 -10.99
N PHE A 328 -12.54 -7.69 -12.13
CA PHE A 328 -12.99 -6.33 -12.44
C PHE A 328 -14.05 -5.83 -11.47
N ILE A 329 -15.00 -6.68 -11.09
CA ILE A 329 -16.07 -6.32 -10.14
C ILE A 329 -15.47 -6.14 -8.73
N PHE A 330 -14.57 -7.03 -8.33
CA PHE A 330 -13.81 -6.91 -7.08
C PHE A 330 -12.99 -5.61 -7.04
N GLY A 331 -12.18 -5.35 -8.08
CA GLY A 331 -11.34 -4.17 -8.16
C GLY A 331 -12.14 -2.86 -8.16
N PHE A 332 -13.31 -2.82 -8.79
CA PHE A 332 -14.23 -1.68 -8.68
C PHE A 332 -14.65 -1.46 -7.22
N GLY A 333 -15.00 -2.53 -6.49
CA GLY A 333 -15.42 -2.47 -5.10
C GLY A 333 -14.31 -1.92 -4.19
N ASP A 334 -13.10 -2.48 -4.31
CA ASP A 334 -11.91 -2.08 -3.54
C ASP A 334 -11.52 -0.61 -3.81
N SER A 335 -11.57 -0.19 -5.08
CA SER A 335 -11.27 1.18 -5.52
C SER A 335 -12.14 2.24 -4.88
N ILE A 336 -13.43 1.96 -4.64
CA ILE A 336 -14.37 2.94 -4.07
C ILE A 336 -14.49 2.83 -2.54
N PHE A 337 -14.17 1.67 -1.96
CA PHE A 337 -14.23 1.47 -0.50
C PHE A 337 -13.20 2.31 0.23
N GLY A 338 -11.93 2.27 -0.18
CA GLY A 338 -10.83 2.95 0.50
C GLY A 338 -11.06 4.45 0.70
N PRO A 339 -11.32 5.23 -0.36
CA PRO A 339 -11.65 6.66 -0.25
C PRO A 339 -12.88 6.94 0.62
N SER A 340 -13.95 6.13 0.50
CA SER A 340 -15.16 6.28 1.28
C SER A 340 -14.93 6.02 2.76
N PHE A 341 -14.15 4.98 3.09
CA PHE A 341 -13.72 4.67 4.45
C PHE A 341 -12.91 5.82 5.06
N ASN A 342 -11.91 6.33 4.33
CA ASN A 342 -11.10 7.47 4.78
C ASN A 342 -11.95 8.75 4.97
N GLY A 343 -12.94 8.97 4.11
CA GLY A 343 -13.91 10.04 4.23
C GLY A 343 -14.74 9.94 5.51
N MET A 344 -15.29 8.75 5.79
CA MET A 344 -16.04 8.51 7.04
C MET A 344 -15.15 8.66 8.28
N LEU A 345 -13.91 8.16 8.19
CA LEU A 345 -12.94 8.22 9.27
C LEU A 345 -12.57 9.68 9.60
N SER A 346 -12.27 10.47 8.57
CA SER A 346 -11.93 11.89 8.70
C SER A 346 -13.08 12.72 9.30
N LYS A 347 -14.32 12.46 8.85
CA LYS A 347 -15.52 13.15 9.36
C LYS A 347 -15.90 12.75 10.80
N SER A 348 -15.28 11.73 11.38
CA SER A 348 -15.60 11.22 12.72
C SER A 348 -14.81 11.88 13.84
N VAL A 349 -13.93 12.83 13.54
CA VAL A 349 -13.03 13.50 14.50
C VAL A 349 -12.70 14.92 14.10
N ASP A 350 -12.23 15.68 15.09
CA ASP A 350 -11.77 17.06 14.89
C ASP A 350 -10.45 17.12 14.11
N SER A 351 -10.17 18.31 13.55
CA SER A 351 -8.96 18.55 12.75
C SER A 351 -7.64 18.25 13.50
N SER A 352 -7.63 18.41 14.82
CA SER A 352 -6.48 18.13 15.68
C SER A 352 -6.13 16.64 15.80
N GLU A 353 -7.10 15.73 15.56
CA GLU A 353 -6.93 14.29 15.68
C GLU A 353 -6.74 13.55 14.34
N GLN A 354 -6.84 14.27 13.20
CA GLN A 354 -6.76 13.70 11.87
C GLN A 354 -5.47 12.87 11.65
N GLY A 355 -4.32 13.40 12.06
CA GLY A 355 -3.05 12.69 11.90
C GLY A 355 -2.99 11.38 12.71
N ARG A 356 -3.53 11.41 13.94
CA ARG A 356 -3.61 10.23 14.83
C ARG A 356 -4.47 9.12 14.23
N ILE A 357 -5.58 9.48 13.63
CA ILE A 357 -6.52 8.54 13.02
C ILE A 357 -5.98 7.96 11.73
N GLN A 358 -5.43 8.78 10.85
CA GLN A 358 -4.83 8.31 9.61
C GLN A 358 -3.65 7.37 9.88
N GLY A 359 -2.78 7.71 10.84
CA GLY A 359 -1.69 6.83 11.27
C GLY A 359 -2.18 5.48 11.82
N GLY A 360 -3.24 5.51 12.65
CA GLY A 360 -3.84 4.29 13.18
C GLY A 360 -4.53 3.43 12.11
N SER A 361 -5.22 4.06 11.15
CA SER A 361 -5.80 3.37 9.99
C SER A 361 -4.74 2.64 9.17
N GLN A 362 -3.60 3.30 8.89
CA GLN A 362 -2.47 2.68 8.21
C GLN A 362 -1.90 1.49 8.99
N SER A 363 -1.88 1.58 10.33
CA SER A 363 -1.42 0.47 11.18
C SER A 363 -2.34 -0.75 11.09
N ILE A 364 -3.67 -0.55 11.03
CA ILE A 364 -4.64 -1.65 10.83
C ILE A 364 -4.48 -2.28 9.44
N GLN A 365 -4.31 -1.46 8.41
CA GLN A 365 -4.04 -1.96 7.05
C GLN A 365 -2.75 -2.77 7.00
N ALA A 366 -1.69 -2.31 7.67
CA ALA A 366 -0.41 -3.03 7.73
C ALA A 366 -0.56 -4.39 8.44
N LEU A 367 -1.34 -4.46 9.54
CA LEU A 367 -1.67 -5.73 10.20
C LEU A 367 -2.45 -6.67 9.27
N ALA A 368 -3.43 -6.16 8.54
CA ALA A 368 -4.19 -6.97 7.59
C ALA A 368 -3.30 -7.51 6.46
N ARG A 369 -2.36 -6.71 5.95
CA ARG A 369 -1.35 -7.12 4.96
C ARG A 369 -0.34 -8.14 5.51
N MET A 370 -0.12 -8.17 6.83
CA MET A 370 0.74 -9.16 7.48
C MET A 370 0.00 -10.48 7.73
N ILE A 371 -1.24 -10.42 8.24
CA ILE A 371 -2.02 -11.59 8.67
C ILE A 371 -2.75 -12.22 7.48
N GLY A 372 -3.30 -11.41 6.58
CA GLY A 372 -4.10 -11.87 5.44
C GLY A 372 -3.40 -12.92 4.58
N PRO A 373 -2.16 -12.69 4.12
CA PRO A 373 -1.42 -13.68 3.34
C PRO A 373 -1.20 -15.00 4.09
N ILE A 374 -0.91 -14.96 5.40
CA ILE A 374 -0.69 -16.18 6.21
C ILE A 374 -1.97 -17.03 6.24
N ILE A 375 -3.09 -16.40 6.58
CA ILE A 375 -4.40 -17.10 6.61
C ILE A 375 -4.73 -17.58 5.19
N GLY A 376 -4.57 -16.70 4.18
CA GLY A 376 -4.87 -17.02 2.79
C GLY A 376 -4.08 -18.20 2.26
N GLY A 377 -2.77 -18.25 2.51
CA GLY A 377 -1.92 -19.37 2.10
C GLY A 377 -2.33 -20.68 2.76
N GLN A 378 -2.61 -20.65 4.07
CA GLN A 378 -3.03 -21.86 4.80
C GLN A 378 -4.36 -22.41 4.30
N ILE A 379 -5.39 -21.56 4.15
CA ILE A 379 -6.70 -22.03 3.66
C ILE A 379 -6.67 -22.42 2.18
N TYR A 380 -5.83 -21.76 1.38
CA TYR A 380 -5.60 -22.11 -0.02
C TYR A 380 -5.14 -23.57 -0.15
N VAL A 381 -4.22 -24.00 0.70
CA VAL A 381 -3.66 -25.36 0.70
C VAL A 381 -4.59 -26.36 1.35
N SER A 382 -5.17 -26.01 2.50
CA SER A 382 -5.97 -26.96 3.30
C SER A 382 -7.40 -27.17 2.79
N LEU A 383 -8.01 -26.13 2.19
CA LEU A 383 -9.41 -26.12 1.76
C LEU A 383 -9.57 -25.95 0.23
N GLY A 384 -8.46 -25.76 -0.50
CA GLY A 384 -8.45 -25.64 -1.95
C GLY A 384 -8.42 -24.19 -2.46
N HIS A 385 -8.19 -24.05 -3.76
CA HIS A 385 -7.91 -22.77 -4.43
C HIS A 385 -9.02 -21.72 -4.29
N ALA A 386 -10.29 -22.15 -4.15
CA ALA A 386 -11.43 -21.25 -3.95
C ALA A 386 -11.55 -20.69 -2.54
N ALA A 387 -10.89 -21.31 -1.54
CA ALA A 387 -11.10 -21.00 -0.13
C ALA A 387 -10.80 -19.55 0.27
N PRO A 388 -9.73 -18.90 -0.23
CA PRO A 388 -9.49 -17.47 0.03
C PRO A 388 -10.63 -16.57 -0.45
N ALA A 389 -11.25 -16.90 -1.60
CA ALA A 389 -12.39 -16.15 -2.11
C ALA A 389 -13.65 -16.36 -1.24
N PHE A 390 -13.92 -17.58 -0.79
CA PHE A 390 -15.01 -17.84 0.17
C PHE A 390 -14.78 -17.12 1.50
N MET A 391 -13.56 -17.08 2.01
CA MET A 391 -13.21 -16.29 3.18
C MET A 391 -13.55 -14.81 2.97
N GLY A 392 -13.21 -14.26 1.80
CA GLY A 392 -13.53 -12.88 1.45
C GLY A 392 -15.03 -12.61 1.48
N MET A 393 -15.82 -13.47 0.85
CA MET A 393 -17.28 -13.36 0.87
C MET A 393 -17.85 -13.35 2.30
N ILE A 394 -17.40 -14.26 3.15
CA ILE A 394 -17.90 -14.40 4.54
C ILE A 394 -17.50 -13.19 5.38
N LEU A 395 -16.24 -12.81 5.37
CA LEU A 395 -15.74 -11.71 6.20
C LEU A 395 -16.35 -10.37 5.80
N ILE A 396 -16.47 -10.10 4.49
CA ILE A 396 -17.07 -8.85 4.01
C ILE A 396 -18.58 -8.83 4.26
N ALA A 397 -19.27 -9.97 4.07
CA ALA A 397 -20.69 -10.08 4.42
C ALA A 397 -20.91 -9.82 5.92
N ALA A 398 -20.03 -10.32 6.79
CA ALA A 398 -20.07 -10.02 8.22
C ALA A 398 -19.73 -8.56 8.55
N ALA A 399 -18.91 -7.89 7.75
CA ALA A 399 -18.52 -6.50 7.94
C ALA A 399 -19.65 -5.50 7.61
N ILE A 400 -20.52 -5.82 6.63
CA ILE A 400 -21.62 -4.93 6.23
C ILE A 400 -22.55 -4.57 7.41
N PRO A 401 -23.11 -5.51 8.20
CA PRO A 401 -23.98 -5.15 9.33
C PRO A 401 -23.22 -4.40 10.43
N VAL A 402 -21.93 -4.66 10.62
CA VAL A 402 -21.07 -3.90 11.57
C VAL A 402 -20.98 -2.45 11.13
N LEU A 403 -20.78 -2.19 9.85
CA LEU A 403 -20.75 -0.85 9.28
C LEU A 403 -22.14 -0.20 9.29
N TYR A 404 -23.18 -0.97 9.01
CA TYR A 404 -24.55 -0.46 8.93
C TYR A 404 -25.09 0.07 10.25
N LYS A 405 -24.90 -0.65 11.37
CA LYS A 405 -25.46 -0.32 12.70
C LYS A 405 -24.95 1.00 13.31
N ARG A 406 -23.97 1.70 12.70
CA ARG A 406 -23.31 2.85 13.31
C ARG A 406 -23.89 4.22 12.96
N THR A 407 -24.76 4.39 12.01
CA THR A 407 -25.01 5.70 11.43
C THR A 407 -26.17 6.47 12.05
N ASN A 408 -26.10 6.73 13.33
CA ASN A 408 -26.83 7.84 13.94
C ASN A 408 -25.88 8.97 14.42
N ILE A 409 -24.68 9.12 13.83
CA ILE A 409 -23.76 10.22 14.21
C ILE A 409 -24.36 11.59 13.84
N ASN A 410 -25.12 11.68 12.76
CA ASN A 410 -25.77 12.96 12.38
C ASN A 410 -26.98 13.32 13.24
N GLU A 411 -27.61 12.37 13.94
CA GLU A 411 -28.73 12.67 14.84
C GLU A 411 -28.27 13.20 16.22
N ASP A 412 -27.08 12.79 16.69
CA ASP A 412 -26.55 13.25 17.96
C ASP A 412 -25.98 14.67 17.88
N PHE A 413 -25.40 15.07 16.76
CA PHE A 413 -24.99 16.47 16.53
C PHE A 413 -26.19 17.42 16.30
N ALA A 414 -27.26 16.94 15.70
CA ALA A 414 -28.50 17.74 15.54
C ALA A 414 -29.30 17.90 16.85
N LYS A 415 -28.98 17.10 17.89
CA LYS A 415 -29.60 17.24 19.23
C LYS A 415 -28.80 18.12 20.20
N ILE A 416 -27.58 18.51 19.83
CA ILE A 416 -26.66 19.33 20.63
C ILE A 416 -26.58 20.77 20.07
N SER A 417 -27.09 21.02 18.87
CA SER A 417 -27.30 22.32 18.26
C SER A 417 -28.75 22.80 18.49
#